data_fec72f7518fa8305ab9296bdff0764b7
#
_entry.id   fec72f7518fa8305ab9296bdff0764b7
#
_cell.length_a   1.000
_cell.length_b   1.000
_cell.length_c   1.000
_cell.angle_alpha   90.00
_cell.angle_beta   90.00
_cell.angle_gamma   90.00
#
_symmetry.space_group_name_H-M   'P 1'
#
loop_
_entity.id
_entity.type
_entity.pdbx_description
1 polymer ?
#
loop_
_entity_poly.entity_id
_entity_poly.type
_entity_poly.pdbx_seq_one_letter_code
_entity_poly.pdbx_strand_id
1 'polypeptide(L)'
;MDSQRVKDDDDAIRASLTSLKTATGIPVAMYGTLLADNRLQITQWIGLRTPALQNMVIEPNHGVGGRVVSTRRAVGVSDYTRANVISHEHDAAIQDEGLHSVVAVPVIVQREIRGVLYVGVHSPVRLGDKVIEEVTMTARTLEQDLAVNSALRRVEGGKGTAKAGRVMNGAEWEQIRATHSKLRMLANRVEEEELRKELEQLCDQMVSPVRVKPVSYTHLRAHETDSY
;
A
#
# COMPACT_ATOMS: atom_id res chain seq x y z
N MET A 1 -16.46 -9.69 12.47
CA MET A 1 -16.25 -9.40 11.03
C MET A 1 -15.12 -8.39 10.80
N ASP A 2 -14.93 -7.38 11.64
CA ASP A 2 -13.81 -6.43 11.48
C ASP A 2 -12.42 -7.05 11.72
N SER A 3 -12.30 -8.01 12.64
CA SER A 3 -11.00 -8.63 12.98
C SER A 3 -10.35 -9.41 11.83
N GLN A 4 -11.13 -10.10 10.98
CA GLN A 4 -10.58 -10.80 9.80
C GLN A 4 -10.10 -9.81 8.74
N ARG A 5 -10.77 -8.69 8.60
CA ARG A 5 -10.50 -7.62 7.63
C ARG A 5 -9.21 -6.87 7.90
N VAL A 6 -8.96 -6.59 9.18
CA VAL A 6 -7.69 -6.01 9.64
C VAL A 6 -6.55 -6.99 9.39
N LYS A 7 -6.80 -8.28 9.60
CA LYS A 7 -5.81 -9.34 9.43
C LYS A 7 -5.34 -9.48 7.96
N ASP A 8 -6.25 -9.39 6.98
CA ASP A 8 -5.87 -9.52 5.56
C ASP A 8 -4.95 -8.36 5.09
N ASP A 9 -5.24 -7.13 5.55
CA ASP A 9 -4.38 -5.97 5.26
C ASP A 9 -3.03 -6.10 6.00
N ASP A 10 -3.05 -6.56 7.26
CA ASP A 10 -1.84 -6.81 8.06
C ASP A 10 -0.94 -7.89 7.46
N ASP A 11 -1.53 -8.97 6.93
CA ASP A 11 -0.79 -10.05 6.27
C ASP A 11 -0.14 -9.56 4.96
N ALA A 12 -0.84 -8.74 4.17
CA ALA A 12 -0.28 -8.13 2.96
C ALA A 12 0.89 -7.19 3.29
N ILE A 13 0.74 -6.35 4.32
CA ILE A 13 1.80 -5.44 4.76
C ILE A 13 3.02 -6.24 5.23
N ARG A 14 2.82 -7.27 6.05
CA ARG A 14 3.91 -8.12 6.57
C ARG A 14 4.65 -8.84 5.45
N ALA A 15 3.93 -9.37 4.46
CA ALA A 15 4.51 -9.99 3.28
C ALA A 15 5.37 -9.00 2.48
N SER A 16 4.87 -7.76 2.30
CA SER A 16 5.61 -6.68 1.63
C SER A 16 6.90 -6.32 2.37
N LEU A 17 6.86 -6.18 3.70
CA LEU A 17 8.07 -5.90 4.49
C LEU A 17 9.10 -7.02 4.37
N THR A 18 8.65 -8.28 4.38
CA THR A 18 9.53 -9.45 4.25
C THR A 18 10.17 -9.51 2.86
N SER A 19 9.38 -9.29 1.81
CA SER A 19 9.85 -9.25 0.43
C SER A 19 10.90 -8.16 0.24
N LEU A 20 10.60 -6.95 0.75
CA LEU A 20 11.49 -5.80 0.65
C LEU A 20 12.84 -6.04 1.34
N LYS A 21 12.82 -6.60 2.54
CA LYS A 21 14.06 -6.98 3.25
C LYS A 21 14.89 -8.00 2.46
N THR A 22 14.21 -8.98 1.86
CA THR A 22 14.88 -10.03 1.07
C THR A 22 15.47 -9.47 -0.22
N ALA A 23 14.71 -8.64 -0.95
CA ALA A 23 15.14 -8.09 -2.23
C ALA A 23 16.28 -7.06 -2.10
N THR A 24 16.25 -6.24 -1.04
CA THR A 24 17.22 -5.15 -0.86
C THR A 24 18.38 -5.49 0.07
N GLY A 25 18.24 -6.52 0.92
CA GLY A 25 19.18 -6.80 2.01
C GLY A 25 19.21 -5.74 3.11
N ILE A 26 18.32 -4.74 3.08
CA ILE A 26 18.26 -3.65 4.06
C ILE A 26 17.80 -4.20 5.42
N PRO A 27 18.48 -3.83 6.53
CA PRO A 27 18.22 -4.43 7.84
C PRO A 27 16.85 -4.08 8.40
N VAL A 28 16.35 -2.85 8.17
CA VAL A 28 15.11 -2.34 8.76
C VAL A 28 14.09 -2.02 7.69
N ALA A 29 12.89 -2.58 7.82
CA ALA A 29 11.72 -2.22 7.05
C ALA A 29 10.53 -1.98 7.99
N MET A 30 9.72 -0.95 7.75
CA MET A 30 8.60 -0.58 8.60
C MET A 30 7.41 -0.12 7.75
N TYR A 31 6.23 -0.22 8.32
CA TYR A 31 5.02 0.35 7.77
C TYR A 31 4.31 1.22 8.81
N GLY A 32 3.99 2.42 8.42
CA GLY A 32 3.15 3.34 9.16
C GLY A 32 1.75 3.40 8.58
N THR A 33 0.74 3.15 9.40
CA THR A 33 -0.67 3.28 9.01
C THR A 33 -1.12 4.73 9.23
N LEU A 34 -1.80 5.32 8.24
CA LEU A 34 -2.40 6.64 8.38
C LEU A 34 -3.69 6.53 9.21
N LEU A 35 -3.76 7.28 10.27
CA LEU A 35 -4.92 7.39 11.15
C LEU A 35 -5.96 8.39 10.61
N ALA A 36 -7.18 8.34 11.13
CA ALA A 36 -8.28 9.20 10.68
C ALA A 36 -8.02 10.71 10.89
N ASP A 37 -7.15 11.06 11.83
CA ASP A 37 -6.71 12.42 12.14
C ASP A 37 -5.47 12.88 11.35
N ASN A 38 -5.11 12.16 10.30
CA ASN A 38 -3.93 12.37 9.45
C ASN A 38 -2.58 12.15 10.15
N ARG A 39 -2.55 11.64 11.38
CA ARG A 39 -1.32 11.18 12.01
C ARG A 39 -0.91 9.82 11.44
N LEU A 40 0.37 9.53 11.46
CA LEU A 40 0.92 8.26 11.02
C LEU A 40 1.40 7.46 12.22
N GLN A 41 0.96 6.22 12.36
CA GLN A 41 1.42 5.33 13.43
C GLN A 41 2.23 4.19 12.84
N ILE A 42 3.45 3.94 13.34
CA ILE A 42 4.24 2.77 12.96
C ILE A 42 3.57 1.53 13.56
N THR A 43 2.97 0.71 12.70
CA THR A 43 2.15 -0.44 13.10
C THR A 43 2.82 -1.79 12.83
N GLN A 44 3.73 -1.86 11.86
CA GLN A 44 4.46 -3.08 11.53
C GLN A 44 5.93 -2.79 11.22
N TRP A 45 6.83 -3.72 11.58
CA TRP A 45 8.27 -3.57 11.41
C TRP A 45 8.99 -4.91 11.34
N ILE A 46 10.17 -4.88 10.71
CA ILE A 46 11.14 -5.97 10.68
C ILE A 46 12.52 -5.36 10.93
N GLY A 47 13.30 -5.98 11.82
CA GLY A 47 14.71 -5.66 11.99
C GLY A 47 15.01 -4.49 12.91
N LEU A 48 14.03 -3.94 13.65
CA LEU A 48 14.30 -2.97 14.72
C LEU A 48 15.11 -3.61 15.83
N ARG A 49 16.06 -2.88 16.38
CA ARG A 49 16.93 -3.27 17.50
C ARG A 49 16.35 -2.88 18.85
N THR A 50 15.56 -1.81 18.85
CA THR A 50 14.96 -1.24 20.06
C THR A 50 13.43 -1.09 19.90
N PRO A 51 12.68 -0.88 20.96
CA PRO A 51 11.25 -0.57 20.88
C PRO A 51 10.96 0.88 20.55
N ALA A 52 11.95 1.75 20.39
CA ALA A 52 11.79 3.21 20.30
C ALA A 52 10.86 3.67 19.18
N LEU A 53 10.86 2.96 18.06
CA LEU A 53 10.01 3.26 16.90
C LEU A 53 8.70 2.45 16.86
N GLN A 54 8.54 1.49 17.76
CA GLN A 54 7.35 0.64 17.78
C GLN A 54 6.13 1.44 18.26
N ASN A 55 5.07 1.39 17.47
CA ASN A 55 3.83 2.15 17.73
C ASN A 55 4.00 3.67 17.82
N MET A 56 5.15 4.21 17.38
CA MET A 56 5.40 5.65 17.37
C MET A 56 4.37 6.35 16.50
N VAL A 57 3.81 7.45 17.02
CA VAL A 57 2.88 8.31 16.30
C VAL A 57 3.64 9.53 15.76
N ILE A 58 3.42 9.85 14.50
CA ILE A 58 4.10 10.90 13.75
C ILE A 58 3.04 11.89 13.26
N GLU A 59 3.21 13.14 13.62
CA GLU A 59 2.35 14.23 13.16
C GLU A 59 2.61 14.57 11.68
N PRO A 60 1.62 15.14 10.95
CA PRO A 60 1.84 15.63 9.60
C PRO A 60 2.99 16.65 9.54
N ASN A 61 3.80 16.58 8.51
CA ASN A 61 5.04 17.35 8.30
C ASN A 61 6.19 17.01 9.26
N HIS A 62 6.04 16.13 10.25
CA HIS A 62 7.10 15.77 11.18
C HIS A 62 7.91 14.58 10.67
N GLY A 63 9.23 14.69 10.75
CA GLY A 63 10.17 13.69 10.27
C GLY A 63 10.00 13.29 8.80
N VAL A 64 10.55 12.16 8.41
CA VAL A 64 10.45 11.63 7.04
C VAL A 64 9.02 11.24 6.70
N GLY A 65 8.34 10.54 7.62
CA GLY A 65 6.99 10.03 7.38
C GLY A 65 5.93 11.12 7.25
N GLY A 66 5.91 12.09 8.16
CA GLY A 66 4.97 13.20 8.09
C GLY A 66 5.17 14.05 6.83
N ARG A 67 6.43 14.16 6.35
CA ARG A 67 6.71 14.81 5.07
C ARG A 67 6.17 14.03 3.88
N VAL A 68 6.30 12.70 3.88
CA VAL A 68 5.68 11.84 2.84
C VAL A 68 4.16 12.01 2.81
N VAL A 69 3.50 12.02 3.97
CA VAL A 69 2.04 12.25 4.07
C VAL A 69 1.67 13.60 3.46
N SER A 70 2.38 14.67 3.80
CA SER A 70 2.06 16.03 3.34
C SER A 70 2.35 16.27 1.87
N THR A 71 3.46 15.71 1.36
CA THR A 71 3.89 15.93 -0.05
C THR A 71 3.35 14.88 -1.02
N ARG A 72 2.89 13.73 -0.52
CA ARG A 72 2.50 12.54 -1.29
C ARG A 72 3.62 12.02 -2.20
N ARG A 73 4.87 12.25 -1.83
CA ARG A 73 6.06 11.87 -2.58
C ARG A 73 7.03 11.09 -1.71
N ALA A 74 7.82 10.24 -2.35
CA ALA A 74 8.94 9.57 -1.67
C ALA A 74 9.91 10.60 -1.10
N VAL A 75 10.41 10.33 0.09
CA VAL A 75 11.43 11.15 0.79
C VAL A 75 12.55 10.24 1.23
N GLY A 76 13.79 10.61 0.92
CA GLY A 76 14.99 9.91 1.36
C GLY A 76 15.95 10.85 2.05
N VAL A 77 16.55 10.39 3.14
CA VAL A 77 17.62 11.07 3.86
C VAL A 77 18.80 10.14 4.06
N SER A 78 20.01 10.60 3.84
CA SER A 78 21.24 9.84 4.02
C SER A 78 21.85 9.98 5.41
N ASP A 79 21.46 11.02 6.13
CA ASP A 79 21.76 11.24 7.54
C ASP A 79 20.56 11.95 8.16
N TYR A 80 19.79 11.21 8.95
CA TYR A 80 18.51 11.68 9.50
C TYR A 80 18.73 12.91 10.38
N THR A 81 19.71 12.87 11.26
CA THR A 81 19.97 13.92 12.25
C THR A 81 20.52 15.21 11.65
N ARG A 82 21.02 15.16 10.41
CA ARG A 82 21.57 16.32 9.66
C ARG A 82 20.70 16.78 8.50
N ALA A 83 19.56 16.16 8.29
CA ALA A 83 18.73 16.39 7.12
C ALA A 83 17.86 17.64 7.27
N ASN A 84 18.23 18.74 6.60
CA ASN A 84 17.47 20.02 6.62
C ASN A 84 16.07 19.95 5.96
N VAL A 85 15.73 18.82 5.32
CA VAL A 85 14.45 18.63 4.60
C VAL A 85 13.33 18.07 5.47
N ILE A 86 13.60 17.71 6.70
CA ILE A 86 12.67 17.14 7.66
C ILE A 86 12.76 17.90 8.99
N SER A 87 11.76 17.75 9.83
CA SER A 87 11.82 18.20 11.22
C SER A 87 12.43 17.13 12.12
N HIS A 88 12.86 17.50 13.31
CA HIS A 88 13.73 16.72 14.17
C HIS A 88 13.08 16.29 15.51
N GLU A 89 11.75 16.32 15.60
CA GLU A 89 11.02 15.94 16.82
C GLU A 89 11.19 14.47 17.20
N HIS A 90 11.56 13.62 16.23
CA HIS A 90 11.75 12.19 16.45
C HIS A 90 13.22 11.77 16.54
N ASP A 91 14.16 12.70 16.59
CA ASP A 91 15.59 12.42 16.62
C ASP A 91 15.99 11.47 17.74
N ALA A 92 15.42 11.64 18.93
CA ALA A 92 15.73 10.77 20.07
C ALA A 92 15.39 9.30 19.80
N ALA A 93 14.22 9.02 19.23
CA ALA A 93 13.80 7.65 18.91
C ALA A 93 14.62 7.07 17.74
N ILE A 94 14.96 7.88 16.75
CA ILE A 94 15.81 7.49 15.62
C ILE A 94 17.26 7.19 16.08
N GLN A 95 17.79 8.01 16.98
CA GLN A 95 19.14 7.81 17.56
C GLN A 95 19.18 6.58 18.48
N ASP A 96 18.13 6.35 19.28
CA ASP A 96 18.02 5.17 20.14
C ASP A 96 17.98 3.87 19.31
N GLU A 97 17.27 3.88 18.19
CA GLU A 97 17.32 2.78 17.21
C GLU A 97 18.65 2.69 16.45
N GLY A 98 19.40 3.78 16.40
CA GLY A 98 20.65 3.90 15.65
C GLY A 98 20.43 4.00 14.13
N LEU A 99 19.29 4.47 13.68
CA LEU A 99 19.03 4.70 12.26
C LEU A 99 19.72 5.97 11.79
N HIS A 100 20.42 5.88 10.66
CA HIS A 100 21.05 7.03 9.99
C HIS A 100 20.35 7.37 8.68
N SER A 101 20.26 6.41 7.76
CA SER A 101 19.65 6.66 6.46
C SER A 101 18.28 6.01 6.39
N VAL A 102 17.31 6.77 5.91
CA VAL A 102 15.91 6.34 5.80
C VAL A 102 15.34 6.76 4.45
N VAL A 103 14.63 5.86 3.80
CA VAL A 103 13.77 6.15 2.65
C VAL A 103 12.34 5.78 3.03
N ALA A 104 11.41 6.66 2.72
CA ALA A 104 9.98 6.46 2.93
C ALA A 104 9.20 6.75 1.65
N VAL A 105 8.22 5.91 1.36
CA VAL A 105 7.40 5.96 0.15
C VAL A 105 5.92 5.88 0.54
N PRO A 106 5.03 6.74 -0.01
CA PRO A 106 3.62 6.66 0.29
C PRO A 106 3.01 5.38 -0.32
N VAL A 107 2.05 4.80 0.37
CA VAL A 107 1.15 3.73 -0.12
C VAL A 107 -0.21 4.35 -0.37
N ILE A 108 -0.60 4.45 -1.65
CA ILE A 108 -1.78 5.20 -2.11
C ILE A 108 -2.79 4.24 -2.72
N VAL A 109 -3.95 4.12 -2.09
CA VAL A 109 -5.07 3.30 -2.59
C VAL A 109 -6.26 4.20 -2.90
N GLN A 110 -6.78 4.11 -4.13
CA GLN A 110 -7.93 4.91 -4.58
C GLN A 110 -7.74 6.43 -4.38
N ARG A 111 -6.52 6.92 -4.64
CA ARG A 111 -6.08 8.32 -4.47
C ARG A 111 -5.93 8.79 -3.02
N GLU A 112 -6.11 7.93 -2.04
CA GLU A 112 -5.91 8.25 -0.62
C GLU A 112 -4.66 7.57 -0.08
N ILE A 113 -3.89 8.27 0.75
CA ILE A 113 -2.77 7.66 1.45
C ILE A 113 -3.34 6.71 2.50
N ARG A 114 -2.94 5.44 2.45
CA ARG A 114 -3.28 4.42 3.46
C ARG A 114 -2.18 4.29 4.49
N GLY A 115 -0.97 4.60 4.11
CA GLY A 115 0.19 4.54 4.97
C GLY A 115 1.48 4.92 4.27
N VAL A 116 2.59 4.62 4.92
CA VAL A 116 3.95 4.90 4.44
C VAL A 116 4.81 3.67 4.66
N LEU A 117 5.51 3.25 3.62
CA LEU A 117 6.48 2.17 3.65
C LEU A 117 7.88 2.76 3.84
N TYR A 118 8.65 2.21 4.77
CA TYR A 118 9.99 2.68 5.11
C TYR A 118 11.04 1.59 4.97
N VAL A 119 12.23 2.00 4.59
CA VAL A 119 13.46 1.22 4.80
C VAL A 119 14.51 2.10 5.46
N GLY A 120 15.36 1.46 6.27
CA GLY A 120 16.41 2.18 6.98
C GLY A 120 17.65 1.34 7.23
N VAL A 121 18.78 2.04 7.34
CA VAL A 121 20.08 1.45 7.69
C VAL A 121 20.73 2.19 8.86
N HIS A 122 21.55 1.45 9.61
CA HIS A 122 22.26 1.93 10.80
C HIS A 122 23.61 2.59 10.47
N SER A 123 23.79 3.05 9.23
CA SER A 123 25.02 3.73 8.79
C SER A 123 24.65 4.94 7.92
N PRO A 124 25.42 6.03 7.96
CA PRO A 124 25.17 7.23 7.16
C PRO A 124 25.61 7.02 5.71
N VAL A 125 24.82 6.24 4.95
CA VAL A 125 25.08 5.94 3.55
C VAL A 125 23.91 6.39 2.70
N ARG A 126 24.18 6.96 1.54
CA ARG A 126 23.10 7.24 0.59
C ARG A 126 22.55 5.90 0.07
N LEU A 127 21.27 5.68 0.31
CA LEU A 127 20.55 4.57 -0.31
C LEU A 127 20.43 4.85 -1.81
N GLY A 128 20.98 3.94 -2.62
CA GLY A 128 21.06 4.11 -4.07
C GLY A 128 19.68 4.07 -4.75
N ASP A 129 19.63 4.55 -5.98
CA ASP A 129 18.38 4.65 -6.76
C ASP A 129 17.69 3.29 -6.91
N LYS A 130 18.45 2.20 -7.04
CA LYS A 130 17.93 0.83 -7.07
C LYS A 130 17.13 0.46 -5.83
N VAL A 131 17.56 0.90 -4.65
CA VAL A 131 16.80 0.67 -3.40
C VAL A 131 15.51 1.46 -3.41
N ILE A 132 15.55 2.72 -3.83
CA ILE A 132 14.37 3.58 -3.93
C ILE A 132 13.34 2.99 -4.92
N GLU A 133 13.83 2.44 -6.02
CA GLU A 133 13.01 1.75 -7.01
C GLU A 133 12.33 0.52 -6.42
N GLU A 134 13.07 -0.36 -5.73
CA GLU A 134 12.53 -1.55 -5.05
C GLU A 134 11.48 -1.20 -3.99
N VAL A 135 11.73 -0.18 -3.18
CA VAL A 135 10.74 0.31 -2.19
C VAL A 135 9.48 0.81 -2.89
N THR A 136 9.65 1.54 -3.99
CA THR A 136 8.54 2.08 -4.78
C THR A 136 7.73 0.97 -5.45
N MET A 137 8.39 -0.03 -6.01
CA MET A 137 7.73 -1.20 -6.62
C MET A 137 6.97 -2.02 -5.58
N THR A 138 7.58 -2.24 -4.41
CA THR A 138 6.91 -2.92 -3.29
C THR A 138 5.70 -2.13 -2.80
N ALA A 139 5.79 -0.80 -2.69
CA ALA A 139 4.66 0.04 -2.34
C ALA A 139 3.50 -0.10 -3.34
N ARG A 140 3.77 -0.10 -4.65
CA ARG A 140 2.76 -0.31 -5.69
C ARG A 140 2.10 -1.69 -5.61
N THR A 141 2.88 -2.73 -5.33
CA THR A 141 2.33 -4.08 -5.11
C THR A 141 1.39 -4.10 -3.92
N LEU A 142 1.81 -3.50 -2.81
CA LEU A 142 0.98 -3.38 -1.61
C LEU A 142 -0.30 -2.56 -1.87
N GLU A 143 -0.21 -1.48 -2.63
CA GLU A 143 -1.39 -0.68 -3.06
C GLU A 143 -2.45 -1.53 -3.77
N GLN A 144 -2.01 -2.43 -4.65
CA GLN A 144 -2.90 -3.33 -5.37
C GLN A 144 -3.52 -4.37 -4.43
N ASP A 145 -2.75 -4.98 -3.53
CA ASP A 145 -3.26 -5.95 -2.56
C ASP A 145 -4.30 -5.30 -1.63
N LEU A 146 -4.02 -4.11 -1.12
CA LEU A 146 -4.96 -3.35 -0.29
C LEU A 146 -6.20 -2.90 -1.07
N ALA A 147 -6.08 -2.59 -2.37
CA ALA A 147 -7.21 -2.25 -3.22
C ALA A 147 -8.12 -3.47 -3.44
N VAL A 148 -7.54 -4.65 -3.69
CA VAL A 148 -8.28 -5.93 -3.79
C VAL A 148 -9.01 -6.23 -2.49
N ASN A 149 -8.32 -6.17 -1.34
CA ASN A 149 -8.94 -6.38 -0.03
C ASN A 149 -10.11 -5.40 0.19
N SER A 150 -9.94 -4.15 -0.21
CA SER A 150 -10.99 -3.12 -0.09
C SER A 150 -12.18 -3.38 -1.01
N ALA A 151 -11.96 -3.88 -2.24
CA ALA A 151 -13.01 -4.24 -3.17
C ALA A 151 -13.82 -5.45 -2.66
N LEU A 152 -13.15 -6.48 -2.14
CA LEU A 152 -13.78 -7.65 -1.53
C LEU A 152 -14.67 -7.26 -0.34
N ARG A 153 -14.20 -6.35 0.52
CA ARG A 153 -14.99 -5.81 1.64
C ARG A 153 -16.28 -5.14 1.20
N ARG A 154 -16.28 -4.41 0.07
CA ARG A 154 -17.50 -3.78 -0.48
C ARG A 154 -18.52 -4.79 -0.98
N VAL A 155 -18.07 -5.86 -1.64
CA VAL A 155 -18.94 -6.92 -2.13
C VAL A 155 -19.58 -7.68 -0.97
N GLU A 156 -18.84 -7.97 0.09
CA GLU A 156 -19.34 -8.65 1.28
C GLU A 156 -20.27 -7.77 2.13
N GLY A 157 -20.00 -6.46 2.23
CA GLY A 157 -20.81 -5.48 2.95
C GLY A 157 -22.09 -5.07 2.22
N GLY A 158 -22.14 -5.25 0.89
CA GLY A 158 -23.25 -4.85 0.02
C GLY A 158 -24.40 -5.86 -0.08
N LYS A 159 -24.62 -6.74 0.88
CA LYS A 159 -25.74 -7.73 0.89
C LYS A 159 -27.16 -7.12 1.02
N GLY A 160 -27.30 -5.84 0.68
CA GLY A 160 -28.61 -5.18 0.56
C GLY A 160 -28.70 -4.46 -0.78
N THR A 161 -29.46 -5.05 -1.74
CA THR A 161 -29.87 -4.48 -3.04
C THR A 161 -28.83 -4.41 -4.16
N ALA A 162 -28.59 -5.53 -4.86
CA ALA A 162 -28.37 -5.51 -6.31
C ALA A 162 -28.70 -6.90 -6.91
N LYS A 163 -29.66 -6.90 -7.80
CA LYS A 163 -30.10 -8.02 -8.64
C LYS A 163 -29.05 -8.30 -9.71
N ALA A 164 -28.75 -9.59 -9.92
CA ALA A 164 -28.13 -10.19 -11.10
C ALA A 164 -26.60 -9.99 -11.31
N GLY A 165 -25.85 -10.83 -10.60
CA GLY A 165 -24.52 -11.33 -10.95
C GLY A 165 -24.29 -12.51 -10.02
N ARG A 166 -23.81 -13.64 -10.52
CA ARG A 166 -23.47 -14.78 -9.67
C ARG A 166 -22.51 -14.30 -8.59
N VAL A 167 -23.04 -14.15 -7.37
CA VAL A 167 -22.23 -13.72 -6.21
C VAL A 167 -21.32 -14.89 -5.88
N MET A 168 -20.03 -14.74 -6.13
CA MET A 168 -19.01 -15.71 -5.73
C MET A 168 -19.00 -15.82 -4.21
N ASN A 169 -18.92 -17.02 -3.69
CA ASN A 169 -18.84 -17.27 -2.25
C ASN A 169 -17.45 -16.94 -1.70
N GLY A 170 -17.31 -16.82 -0.37
CA GLY A 170 -16.06 -16.46 0.27
C GLY A 170 -14.91 -17.43 -0.05
N ALA A 171 -15.19 -18.71 -0.27
CA ALA A 171 -14.18 -19.73 -0.63
C ALA A 171 -13.68 -19.53 -2.08
N GLU A 172 -14.54 -19.17 -3.02
CA GLU A 172 -14.16 -18.85 -4.40
C GLU A 172 -13.26 -17.61 -4.45
N TRP A 173 -13.56 -16.61 -3.63
CA TRP A 173 -12.73 -15.41 -3.49
C TRP A 173 -11.38 -15.68 -2.84
N GLU A 174 -11.33 -16.55 -1.83
CA GLU A 174 -10.07 -16.98 -1.22
C GLU A 174 -9.18 -17.72 -2.22
N GLN A 175 -9.77 -18.54 -3.08
CA GLN A 175 -9.06 -19.24 -4.13
C GLN A 175 -8.50 -18.27 -5.19
N ILE A 176 -9.22 -17.21 -5.55
CA ILE A 176 -8.73 -16.14 -6.45
C ILE A 176 -7.58 -15.40 -5.81
N ARG A 177 -7.68 -15.00 -4.54
CA ARG A 177 -6.60 -14.34 -3.79
C ARG A 177 -5.34 -15.20 -3.74
N ALA A 178 -5.51 -16.47 -3.35
CA ALA A 178 -4.38 -17.39 -3.27
C ALA A 178 -3.72 -17.61 -4.64
N THR A 179 -4.52 -17.67 -5.71
CA THR A 179 -4.02 -17.83 -7.08
C THR A 179 -3.29 -16.57 -7.55
N HIS A 180 -3.86 -15.40 -7.31
CA HIS A 180 -3.24 -14.11 -7.62
C HIS A 180 -1.91 -13.92 -6.90
N SER A 181 -1.87 -14.21 -5.58
CA SER A 181 -0.63 -14.14 -4.78
C SER A 181 0.44 -15.13 -5.28
N LYS A 182 0.05 -16.35 -5.67
CA LYS A 182 0.97 -17.34 -6.26
C LYS A 182 1.50 -16.89 -7.61
N LEU A 183 0.64 -16.37 -8.49
CA LEU A 183 1.06 -15.86 -9.80
C LEU A 183 2.06 -14.71 -9.65
N ARG A 184 1.83 -13.82 -8.70
CA ARG A 184 2.73 -12.72 -8.42
C ARG A 184 4.07 -13.15 -7.85
N MET A 185 4.06 -14.12 -6.93
CA MET A 185 5.32 -14.72 -6.45
C MET A 185 6.10 -15.40 -7.58
N LEU A 186 5.41 -16.01 -8.53
CA LEU A 186 6.05 -16.63 -9.71
C LEU A 186 6.60 -15.55 -10.66
N ALA A 187 5.85 -14.49 -10.94
CA ALA A 187 6.31 -13.37 -11.77
C ALA A 187 7.61 -12.76 -11.22
N ASN A 188 7.70 -12.56 -9.89
CA ASN A 188 8.91 -12.03 -9.25
C ASN A 188 10.13 -12.99 -9.27
N ARG A 189 9.93 -14.27 -9.62
CA ARG A 189 11.00 -15.28 -9.71
C ARG A 189 11.42 -15.58 -11.15
N VAL A 190 10.70 -15.04 -12.12
CA VAL A 190 10.99 -15.22 -13.54
C VAL A 190 12.08 -14.25 -13.94
N GLU A 191 13.20 -14.77 -14.44
CA GLU A 191 14.34 -13.97 -14.91
C GLU A 191 14.10 -13.40 -16.32
N GLU A 192 13.22 -14.01 -17.10
CA GLU A 192 12.89 -13.59 -18.44
C GLU A 192 11.90 -12.42 -18.44
N GLU A 193 12.35 -11.26 -18.89
CA GLU A 193 11.65 -9.98 -18.82
C GLU A 193 10.29 -9.97 -19.54
N GLU A 194 10.19 -10.65 -20.67
CA GLU A 194 8.94 -10.75 -21.45
C GLU A 194 7.88 -11.59 -20.71
N LEU A 195 8.28 -12.74 -20.21
CA LEU A 195 7.40 -13.64 -19.48
C LEU A 195 6.94 -13.01 -18.14
N ARG A 196 7.83 -12.24 -17.49
CA ARG A 196 7.48 -11.48 -16.29
C ARG A 196 6.40 -10.45 -16.58
N LYS A 197 6.54 -9.67 -17.66
CA LYS A 197 5.53 -8.68 -18.10
C LYS A 197 4.19 -9.31 -18.44
N GLU A 198 4.19 -10.46 -19.09
CA GLU A 198 2.95 -11.18 -19.38
C GLU A 198 2.25 -11.65 -18.10
N LEU A 199 2.98 -12.17 -17.13
CA LEU A 199 2.44 -12.57 -15.83
C LEU A 199 1.90 -11.38 -15.04
N GLU A 200 2.58 -10.24 -15.05
CA GLU A 200 2.11 -9.00 -14.44
C GLU A 200 0.81 -8.51 -15.10
N GLN A 201 0.73 -8.54 -16.45
CA GLN A 201 -0.49 -8.18 -17.17
C GLN A 201 -1.67 -9.10 -16.85
N LEU A 202 -1.43 -10.39 -16.71
CA LEU A 202 -2.46 -11.36 -16.31
C LEU A 202 -2.96 -11.08 -14.88
N CYS A 203 -2.07 -10.76 -13.96
CA CYS A 203 -2.43 -10.35 -12.61
C CYS A 203 -3.31 -9.09 -12.62
N ASP A 204 -2.95 -8.09 -13.42
CA ASP A 204 -3.71 -6.84 -13.54
C ASP A 204 -5.10 -7.05 -14.18
N GLN A 205 -5.22 -7.96 -15.14
CA GLN A 205 -6.50 -8.32 -15.76
C GLN A 205 -7.44 -9.03 -14.78
N MET A 206 -6.91 -9.86 -13.87
CA MET A 206 -7.72 -10.54 -12.85
C MET A 206 -8.33 -9.56 -11.83
N VAL A 207 -7.73 -8.40 -11.65
CA VAL A 207 -8.14 -7.37 -10.68
C VAL A 207 -8.96 -6.24 -11.32
N SER A 208 -8.93 -6.10 -12.65
CA SER A 208 -9.68 -5.05 -13.34
C SER A 208 -11.18 -5.30 -13.25
N PRO A 209 -11.98 -4.40 -12.65
CA PRO A 209 -13.42 -4.52 -12.67
C PRO A 209 -13.90 -4.49 -14.12
N VAL A 210 -14.72 -5.47 -14.52
CA VAL A 210 -15.43 -5.47 -15.79
C VAL A 210 -16.02 -4.08 -16.01
N ARG A 211 -15.57 -3.37 -17.05
CA ARG A 211 -16.15 -2.11 -17.47
C ARG A 211 -17.62 -2.37 -17.87
N VAL A 212 -18.53 -2.17 -16.95
CA VAL A 212 -19.96 -2.03 -17.30
C VAL A 212 -20.07 -0.74 -18.10
N LYS A 213 -20.36 -0.87 -19.41
CA LYS A 213 -20.68 0.29 -20.25
C LYS A 213 -21.85 1.02 -19.59
N PRO A 214 -21.78 2.35 -19.41
CA PRO A 214 -22.94 3.08 -18.92
C PRO A 214 -24.07 2.91 -19.94
N VAL A 215 -25.20 2.42 -19.47
CA VAL A 215 -26.45 2.37 -20.25
C VAL A 215 -26.86 3.83 -20.46
N SER A 216 -26.85 4.26 -21.71
CA SER A 216 -27.34 5.57 -22.11
C SER A 216 -28.84 5.62 -21.87
N TYR A 217 -29.27 6.34 -20.86
CA TYR A 217 -30.68 6.69 -20.67
C TYR A 217 -31.08 7.71 -21.73
N THR A 218 -31.74 7.25 -22.79
CA THR A 218 -32.47 8.10 -23.72
C THR A 218 -33.69 8.67 -22.98
N HIS A 219 -33.68 9.95 -22.75
CA HIS A 219 -34.85 10.69 -22.27
C HIS A 219 -35.97 10.55 -23.27
N LEU A 220 -37.02 9.80 -22.90
CA LEU A 220 -38.34 9.88 -23.52
C LEU A 220 -38.96 11.22 -23.10
N ARG A 221 -39.04 12.13 -24.06
CA ARG A 221 -39.73 13.40 -23.98
C ARG A 221 -41.22 13.09 -23.92
N ALA A 222 -41.88 13.37 -22.81
CA ALA A 222 -43.34 13.40 -22.72
C ALA A 222 -43.87 14.53 -23.60
N HIS A 223 -44.66 14.19 -24.60
CA HIS A 223 -45.47 15.13 -25.33
C HIS A 223 -46.64 15.55 -24.43
N GLU A 224 -46.66 16.80 -24.01
CA GLU A 224 -47.86 17.50 -23.59
C GLU A 224 -48.69 17.73 -24.83
N THR A 225 -49.92 17.17 -24.86
CA THR A 225 -50.97 17.53 -25.74
C THR A 225 -51.84 18.54 -25.02
N ASP A 226 -51.75 19.80 -25.42
CA ASP A 226 -52.81 20.79 -25.22
C ASP A 226 -54.07 20.36 -25.97
N SER A 227 -55.21 20.41 -25.30
CA SER A 227 -56.50 20.70 -25.95
C SER A 227 -57.58 21.05 -24.92
N TYR A 228 -58.08 22.28 -25.05
CA TYR A 228 -59.33 22.89 -24.60
C TYR A 228 -59.58 22.98 -23.11
#